data_814651292d7458122457fac1d5519af7
#
_entry.id   814651292d7458122457fac1d5519af7
#
_cell.length_a   1.000
_cell.length_b   1.000
_cell.length_c   1.000
_cell.angle_alpha   90.00
_cell.angle_beta   90.00
_cell.angle_gamma   90.00
#
_symmetry.space_group_name_H-M   'P 1'
#
loop_
_entity.id
_entity.type
_entity.pdbx_description
1 polymer ?
#
loop_
_entity_poly.entity_id
_entity_poly.type
_entity_poly.pdbx_seq_one_letter_code
_entity_poly.pdbx_strand_id
1 'polypeptide(L)'
;GSFLTTKHLLHCMPEQYMEQYVSRRQSAPRLEFEAAAIYEYPEHLRPWLEALPKQPGVYFFHGDSDTMPLYIGKSVNIRSRVMSHLRTPDEASMLRQSRRITWIETAGELGALLLEARLIKEQQPLFNKRLRRNRQLCSLQINAGKPQVVYAREVDFSHEPNLYGLFANKRAALQTLQSLADELQLCYGLLGLEATTRGRACFRSALKRCAGACCGKESVEEHHARFMAGLASISVNCWPWEGAVALKETRDGMTHYHIIRNWLWLGAVENLDDATALLRTPAGFDQDGYKILCKPLLTGKYEIIVLNDPAAR
;
A
#
# COMPACT_ATOMS: atom_id res chain seq x y z
N GLY A 1 -18.68 6.29 -16.50
CA GLY A 1 -18.44 6.23 -15.07
C GLY A 1 -18.37 4.78 -14.60
N SER A 2 -17.21 4.15 -14.64
CA SER A 2 -17.05 2.82 -14.10
C SER A 2 -16.83 2.93 -12.59
N PHE A 3 -17.77 2.40 -11.84
CA PHE A 3 -17.60 2.17 -10.41
C PHE A 3 -16.47 1.15 -10.20
N LEU A 4 -15.32 1.62 -9.78
CA LEU A 4 -14.30 0.74 -9.21
C LEU A 4 -14.90 0.15 -7.93
N THR A 5 -15.11 -1.15 -7.94
CA THR A 5 -15.64 -1.86 -6.77
C THR A 5 -14.67 -1.72 -5.60
N THR A 6 -15.19 -1.71 -4.40
CA THR A 6 -14.44 -1.55 -3.13
C THR A 6 -13.23 -2.49 -3.02
N LYS A 7 -13.26 -3.64 -3.70
CA LYS A 7 -12.15 -4.59 -3.79
C LYS A 7 -10.90 -4.04 -4.50
N HIS A 8 -11.08 -3.19 -5.50
CA HIS A 8 -9.96 -2.62 -6.26
C HIS A 8 -9.22 -1.53 -5.48
N LEU A 9 -9.92 -0.76 -4.66
CA LEU A 9 -9.33 0.25 -3.80
C LEU A 9 -8.45 -0.39 -2.70
N LEU A 10 -8.83 -1.56 -2.21
CA LEU A 10 -8.10 -2.26 -1.15
C LEU A 10 -6.72 -2.77 -1.60
N HIS A 11 -6.55 -3.11 -2.88
CA HIS A 11 -5.26 -3.57 -3.43
C HIS A 11 -4.23 -2.44 -3.61
N CYS A 12 -4.68 -1.20 -3.64
CA CYS A 12 -3.83 -0.02 -3.79
C CYS A 12 -3.49 0.66 -2.45
N MET A 13 -4.02 0.16 -1.33
CA MET A 13 -3.78 0.76 -0.01
C MET A 13 -2.72 -0.03 0.76
N PRO A 14 -1.81 0.63 1.49
CA PRO A 14 -0.93 -0.03 2.45
C PRO A 14 -1.73 -0.86 3.46
N GLU A 15 -1.21 -2.02 3.89
CA GLU A 15 -1.89 -2.94 4.81
C GLU A 15 -2.41 -2.27 6.08
N GLN A 16 -1.68 -1.29 6.61
CA GLN A 16 -2.09 -0.51 7.77
C GLN A 16 -3.40 0.25 7.57
N TYR A 17 -3.72 0.64 6.33
CA TYR A 17 -5.00 1.28 6.00
C TYR A 17 -6.10 0.27 5.77
N MET A 18 -5.74 -0.93 5.32
CA MET A 18 -6.67 -2.04 5.18
C MET A 18 -7.29 -2.43 6.52
N GLU A 19 -6.47 -2.52 7.58
CA GLU A 19 -6.98 -2.84 8.91
C GLU A 19 -7.87 -1.75 9.51
N GLN A 20 -7.52 -0.48 9.29
CA GLN A 20 -8.39 0.63 9.71
C GLN A 20 -9.74 0.62 8.98
N TYR A 21 -9.74 0.24 7.71
CA TYR A 21 -10.95 0.15 6.91
C TYR A 21 -11.78 -1.09 7.27
N VAL A 22 -11.14 -2.23 7.49
CA VAL A 22 -11.76 -3.49 7.92
C VAL A 22 -12.25 -3.37 9.36
N SER A 23 -11.47 -2.76 10.25
CA SER A 23 -11.86 -2.50 11.64
C SER A 23 -13.11 -1.61 11.73
N ARG A 24 -13.27 -0.61 10.85
CA ARG A 24 -14.50 0.19 10.78
C ARG A 24 -15.73 -0.60 10.33
N ARG A 25 -15.56 -1.67 9.54
CA ARG A 25 -16.66 -2.54 9.10
C ARG A 25 -16.96 -3.67 10.09
N GLN A 26 -15.97 -4.09 10.88
CA GLN A 26 -16.13 -5.17 11.85
C GLN A 26 -16.54 -4.69 13.24
N SER A 27 -16.53 -3.38 13.48
CA SER A 27 -17.16 -2.82 14.67
C SER A 27 -18.68 -2.78 14.48
N ALA A 28 -19.30 -3.95 14.37
CA ALA A 28 -20.64 -4.06 14.87
C ALA A 28 -20.59 -3.57 16.32
N PRO A 29 -21.52 -2.72 16.75
CA PRO A 29 -21.50 -2.21 18.12
C PRO A 29 -21.51 -3.42 19.04
N ARG A 30 -20.41 -3.70 19.70
CA ARG A 30 -20.50 -4.35 21.00
C ARG A 30 -21.17 -3.32 21.91
N LEU A 31 -22.47 -3.29 21.76
CA LEU A 31 -23.34 -2.80 22.78
C LEU A 31 -23.04 -3.69 23.96
N GLU A 32 -22.22 -3.20 24.87
CA GLU A 32 -22.43 -3.67 26.20
C GLU A 32 -21.44 -3.06 27.14
N PHE A 33 -21.99 -2.38 28.07
CA PHE A 33 -21.72 -2.40 29.51
C PHE A 33 -20.26 -2.77 29.92
N GLU A 34 -19.27 -2.41 29.14
CA GLU A 34 -18.05 -1.96 29.74
C GLU A 34 -18.43 -0.64 30.36
N ALA A 35 -18.43 -0.60 31.71
CA ALA A 35 -18.57 0.62 32.49
C ALA A 35 -17.86 1.70 31.70
N ALA A 36 -18.57 2.69 31.22
CA ALA A 36 -18.05 3.73 30.37
C ALA A 36 -16.69 4.09 30.92
N ALA A 37 -15.61 3.73 30.21
CA ALA A 37 -14.30 4.15 30.60
C ALA A 37 -14.45 5.65 30.75
N ILE A 38 -14.35 6.14 31.99
CA ILE A 38 -14.62 7.53 32.32
C ILE A 38 -13.67 8.29 31.42
N TYR A 39 -14.24 8.98 30.41
CA TYR A 39 -13.47 9.81 29.51
C TYR A 39 -12.83 10.89 30.37
N GLU A 40 -11.56 10.72 30.65
CA GLU A 40 -10.75 11.75 31.26
C GLU A 40 -10.06 12.51 30.16
N TYR A 41 -10.41 13.80 30.03
CA TYR A 41 -9.66 14.69 29.16
C TYR A 41 -8.21 14.72 29.66
N PRO A 42 -7.21 14.47 28.80
CA PRO A 42 -5.81 14.46 29.22
C PRO A 42 -5.31 15.90 29.44
N GLU A 43 -5.59 16.46 30.62
CA GLU A 43 -5.24 17.85 30.96
C GLU A 43 -3.75 18.15 30.75
N HIS A 44 -2.88 17.17 30.98
CA HIS A 44 -1.46 17.31 30.77
C HIS A 44 -1.08 17.54 29.31
N LEU A 45 -1.95 17.23 28.34
CA LEU A 45 -1.76 17.46 26.92
C LEU A 45 -2.47 18.73 26.40
N ARG A 46 -3.25 19.41 27.23
CA ARG A 46 -4.06 20.58 26.83
C ARG A 46 -3.28 21.62 26.00
N PRO A 47 -2.08 22.07 26.40
CA PRO A 47 -1.36 23.07 25.60
C PRO A 47 -1.05 22.61 24.17
N TRP A 48 -0.75 21.32 24.02
CA TRP A 48 -0.47 20.71 22.72
C TRP A 48 -1.73 20.57 21.87
N LEU A 49 -2.83 20.15 22.48
CA LEU A 49 -4.12 19.96 21.81
C LEU A 49 -4.69 21.27 21.28
N GLU A 50 -4.57 22.34 22.04
CA GLU A 50 -5.05 23.67 21.64
C GLU A 50 -4.25 24.26 20.46
N ALA A 51 -2.98 23.87 20.31
CA ALA A 51 -2.11 24.34 19.24
C ALA A 51 -2.26 23.58 17.91
N LEU A 52 -2.97 22.46 17.87
CA LEU A 52 -3.09 21.61 16.69
C LEU A 52 -3.71 22.34 15.51
N PRO A 53 -3.10 22.25 14.30
CA PRO A 53 -3.65 22.84 13.10
C PRO A 53 -4.77 21.98 12.50
N LYS A 54 -5.67 22.59 11.74
CA LYS A 54 -6.72 21.93 10.95
C LYS A 54 -6.23 21.61 9.53
N GLN A 55 -4.97 21.30 9.36
CA GLN A 55 -4.32 21.13 8.08
C GLN A 55 -3.87 19.67 7.89
N PRO A 56 -3.62 19.24 6.65
CA PRO A 56 -3.06 17.92 6.40
C PRO A 56 -1.62 17.81 6.90
N GLY A 57 -1.27 16.62 7.33
CA GLY A 57 0.09 16.34 7.75
C GLY A 57 0.22 15.08 8.59
N VAL A 58 1.36 14.99 9.25
CA VAL A 58 1.76 13.90 10.14
C VAL A 58 1.88 14.43 11.56
N TYR A 59 1.38 13.69 12.52
CA TYR A 59 1.46 14.06 13.94
C TYR A 59 2.13 12.95 14.74
N PHE A 60 2.68 13.35 15.90
CA PHE A 60 3.49 12.48 16.74
C PHE A 60 3.03 12.61 18.19
N PHE A 61 2.76 11.48 18.82
CA PHE A 61 2.63 11.40 20.28
C PHE A 61 3.99 11.00 20.84
N HIS A 62 4.55 11.83 21.71
CA HIS A 62 5.83 11.61 22.35
C HIS A 62 5.66 11.27 23.82
N GLY A 63 6.42 10.28 24.31
CA GLY A 63 6.55 9.97 25.72
C GLY A 63 7.76 10.66 26.33
N ASP A 64 8.44 9.96 27.22
CA ASP A 64 9.62 10.47 27.92
C ASP A 64 10.87 10.53 27.04
N SER A 65 10.90 9.76 25.94
CA SER A 65 12.02 9.78 24.99
C SER A 65 11.97 11.01 24.08
N ASP A 66 13.08 11.71 23.93
CA ASP A 66 13.21 12.84 23.01
C ASP A 66 13.40 12.42 21.55
N THR A 67 13.78 11.15 21.31
CA THR A 67 14.17 10.67 19.98
C THR A 67 13.16 9.71 19.35
N MET A 68 12.39 8.97 20.15
CA MET A 68 11.46 7.97 19.68
C MET A 68 10.03 8.33 20.05
N PRO A 69 9.16 8.65 19.07
CA PRO A 69 7.74 8.86 19.35
C PRO A 69 7.06 7.56 19.77
N LEU A 70 5.97 7.67 20.53
CA LEU A 70 5.10 6.55 20.90
C LEU A 70 4.21 6.15 19.72
N TYR A 71 3.75 7.12 18.94
CA TYR A 71 2.85 6.92 17.83
C TYR A 71 3.03 8.00 16.77
N ILE A 72 2.95 7.58 15.51
CA ILE A 72 2.94 8.45 14.34
C ILE A 72 1.64 8.23 13.58
N GLY A 73 0.92 9.31 13.29
CA GLY A 73 -0.30 9.24 12.51
C GLY A 73 -0.34 10.29 11.41
N LYS A 74 -1.25 10.13 10.47
CA LYS A 74 -1.49 11.08 9.39
C LYS A 74 -2.95 11.49 9.33
N SER A 75 -3.21 12.66 8.79
CA SER A 75 -4.58 13.12 8.54
C SER A 75 -4.61 14.24 7.50
N VAL A 76 -5.78 14.42 6.89
CA VAL A 76 -6.10 15.64 6.12
C VAL A 76 -6.47 16.81 7.03
N ASN A 77 -6.75 16.52 8.30
CA ASN A 77 -7.01 17.49 9.36
C ASN A 77 -6.43 16.95 10.67
N ILE A 78 -5.25 17.42 11.01
CA ILE A 78 -4.50 16.92 12.16
C ILE A 78 -5.30 17.07 13.46
N ARG A 79 -5.89 18.24 13.71
CA ARG A 79 -6.68 18.50 14.92
C ARG A 79 -7.81 17.50 15.08
N SER A 80 -8.60 17.33 14.03
CA SER A 80 -9.76 16.43 14.05
C SER A 80 -9.34 14.99 14.36
N ARG A 81 -8.26 14.54 13.75
CA ARG A 81 -7.78 13.17 13.93
C ARG A 81 -7.19 12.94 15.31
N VAL A 82 -6.39 13.87 15.83
CA VAL A 82 -5.84 13.77 17.18
C VAL A 82 -6.96 13.79 18.21
N MET A 83 -7.95 14.66 18.05
CA MET A 83 -9.10 14.70 18.97
C MET A 83 -9.90 13.40 18.93
N SER A 84 -9.92 12.69 17.80
CA SER A 84 -10.59 11.38 17.72
C SER A 84 -9.86 10.29 18.52
N HIS A 85 -8.54 10.38 18.67
CA HIS A 85 -7.78 9.49 19.54
C HIS A 85 -8.22 9.59 21.00
N LEU A 86 -8.57 10.78 21.46
CA LEU A 86 -9.05 11.00 22.82
C LEU A 86 -10.35 10.28 23.13
N ARG A 87 -11.13 9.94 22.09
CA ARG A 87 -12.45 9.30 22.20
C ARG A 87 -12.38 7.79 21.99
N THR A 88 -11.21 7.25 21.75
CA THR A 88 -10.99 5.83 21.46
C THR A 88 -10.46 5.14 22.70
N PRO A 89 -11.26 4.31 23.40
CA PRO A 89 -10.85 3.70 24.68
C PRO A 89 -9.57 2.87 24.59
N ASP A 90 -9.34 2.18 23.47
CA ASP A 90 -8.17 1.34 23.26
C ASP A 90 -6.85 2.13 23.22
N GLU A 91 -6.93 3.44 23.06
CA GLU A 91 -5.75 4.33 22.99
C GLU A 91 -5.44 5.02 24.33
N ALA A 92 -6.20 4.74 25.37
CA ALA A 92 -6.03 5.36 26.67
C ALA A 92 -4.61 5.17 27.24
N SER A 93 -4.01 4.00 27.05
CA SER A 93 -2.64 3.72 27.51
C SER A 93 -1.61 4.61 26.80
N MET A 94 -1.73 4.78 25.50
CA MET A 94 -0.88 5.67 24.73
C MET A 94 -1.01 7.13 25.19
N LEU A 95 -2.24 7.59 25.40
CA LEU A 95 -2.52 8.96 25.85
C LEU A 95 -1.94 9.23 27.24
N ARG A 96 -2.05 8.26 28.18
CA ARG A 96 -1.45 8.39 29.51
C ARG A 96 0.06 8.48 29.49
N GLN A 97 0.71 7.76 28.56
CA GLN A 97 2.17 7.78 28.41
C GLN A 97 2.67 8.99 27.62
N SER A 98 1.79 9.67 26.89
CA SER A 98 2.16 10.84 26.09
C SER A 98 2.44 12.05 26.97
N ARG A 99 3.51 12.78 26.64
CA ARG A 99 3.94 14.01 27.32
C ARG A 99 3.80 15.24 26.46
N ARG A 100 3.90 15.06 25.13
CA ARG A 100 3.77 16.14 24.16
C ARG A 100 3.27 15.60 22.82
N ILE A 101 2.75 16.50 21.99
CA ILE A 101 2.30 16.21 20.64
C ILE A 101 2.98 17.20 19.71
N THR A 102 3.61 16.69 18.66
CA THR A 102 4.19 17.52 17.59
C THR A 102 3.58 17.12 16.25
N TRP A 103 3.83 17.91 15.22
CA TRP A 103 3.32 17.65 13.89
C TRP A 103 4.19 18.27 12.80
N ILE A 104 4.03 17.76 11.59
CA ILE A 104 4.60 18.31 10.36
C ILE A 104 3.44 18.51 9.40
N GLU A 105 3.18 19.76 9.00
CA GLU A 105 2.19 20.05 7.96
C GLU A 105 2.75 19.64 6.59
N THR A 106 1.88 19.08 5.74
CA THR A 106 2.20 18.75 4.36
C THR A 106 1.35 19.57 3.40
N ALA A 107 1.76 19.62 2.14
CA ALA A 107 0.99 20.31 1.11
C ALA A 107 -0.35 19.64 0.80
N GLY A 108 -0.53 18.39 1.20
CA GLY A 108 -1.78 17.67 1.03
C GLY A 108 -1.72 16.25 1.57
N GLU A 109 -2.76 15.47 1.26
CA GLU A 109 -2.89 14.10 1.72
C GLU A 109 -1.76 13.19 1.24
N LEU A 110 -1.31 13.37 0.00
CA LEU A 110 -0.27 12.53 -0.57
C LEU A 110 1.03 12.64 0.22
N GLY A 111 1.46 13.86 0.53
CA GLY A 111 2.64 14.10 1.35
C GLY A 111 2.50 13.50 2.75
N ALA A 112 1.32 13.59 3.34
CA ALA A 112 1.04 12.99 4.64
C ALA A 112 1.17 11.45 4.60
N LEU A 113 0.62 10.81 3.58
CA LEU A 113 0.72 9.37 3.36
C LEU A 113 2.17 8.89 3.21
N LEU A 114 2.92 9.56 2.35
CA LEU A 114 4.31 9.20 2.05
C LEU A 114 5.22 9.38 3.26
N LEU A 115 5.07 10.51 3.94
CA LEU A 115 5.88 10.84 5.10
C LEU A 115 5.59 9.92 6.28
N GLU A 116 4.32 9.65 6.58
CA GLU A 116 3.94 8.73 7.64
C GLU A 116 4.51 7.33 7.41
N ALA A 117 4.31 6.77 6.21
CA ALA A 117 4.80 5.44 5.88
C ALA A 117 6.32 5.33 6.05
N ARG A 118 7.07 6.34 5.59
CA ARG A 118 8.52 6.38 5.77
C ARG A 118 8.92 6.42 7.25
N LEU A 119 8.32 7.32 8.03
CA LEU A 119 8.67 7.51 9.43
C LEU A 119 8.32 6.31 10.30
N ILE A 120 7.18 5.67 10.07
CA ILE A 120 6.83 4.44 10.78
C ILE A 120 7.84 3.32 10.47
N LYS A 121 8.24 3.18 9.21
CA LYS A 121 9.23 2.18 8.81
C LYS A 121 10.60 2.41 9.43
N GLU A 122 11.04 3.67 9.49
CA GLU A 122 12.34 4.06 10.06
C GLU A 122 12.36 3.98 11.58
N GLN A 123 11.31 4.44 12.25
CA GLN A 123 11.29 4.64 13.70
C GLN A 123 10.55 3.54 14.46
N GLN A 124 9.63 2.83 13.83
CA GLN A 124 8.83 1.74 14.41
C GLN A 124 8.28 2.09 15.82
N PRO A 125 7.42 3.10 15.95
CA PRO A 125 6.92 3.54 17.24
C PRO A 125 6.13 2.44 17.95
N LEU A 126 6.17 2.44 19.30
CA LEU A 126 5.61 1.39 20.13
C LEU A 126 4.14 1.07 19.83
N PHE A 127 3.32 2.08 19.60
CA PHE A 127 1.88 1.94 19.40
C PHE A 127 1.46 1.87 17.93
N ASN A 128 2.39 1.93 16.99
CA ASN A 128 2.10 1.67 15.58
C ASN A 128 2.26 0.19 15.26
N LYS A 129 1.49 -0.25 14.27
CA LYS A 129 1.78 -1.52 13.63
C LYS A 129 3.14 -1.43 12.94
N ARG A 130 3.99 -2.45 13.15
CA ARG A 130 5.33 -2.47 12.57
C ARG A 130 5.26 -2.62 11.06
N LEU A 131 5.87 -1.67 10.34
CA LEU A 131 6.16 -1.78 8.93
C LEU A 131 7.60 -2.30 8.78
N ARG A 132 7.75 -3.55 8.35
CA ARG A 132 9.06 -4.16 8.12
C ARG A 132 9.34 -4.26 6.64
N ARG A 133 10.62 -4.12 6.27
CA ARG A 133 11.05 -4.51 4.93
C ARG A 133 10.75 -6.01 4.76
N ASN A 134 9.89 -6.33 3.80
CA ASN A 134 9.50 -7.69 3.54
C ASN A 134 10.43 -8.33 2.51
N ARG A 135 11.33 -9.21 2.96
CA ARG A 135 12.23 -9.97 2.09
C ARG A 135 11.54 -11.06 1.29
N GLN A 136 10.32 -11.42 1.64
CA GLN A 136 9.51 -12.44 0.97
C GLN A 136 8.53 -11.84 -0.04
N LEU A 137 8.58 -10.53 -0.23
CA LEU A 137 7.74 -9.85 -1.22
C LEU A 137 7.92 -10.52 -2.58
N CYS A 138 6.82 -10.95 -3.17
CA CYS A 138 6.80 -11.65 -4.43
C CYS A 138 5.64 -11.22 -5.32
N SER A 139 5.70 -11.63 -6.57
CA SER A 139 4.67 -11.41 -7.57
C SER A 139 4.50 -12.67 -8.41
N LEU A 140 3.41 -12.75 -9.15
CA LEU A 140 3.22 -13.77 -10.17
C LEU A 140 3.71 -13.22 -11.51
N GLN A 141 4.72 -13.85 -12.09
CA GLN A 141 5.13 -13.56 -13.47
C GLN A 141 4.46 -14.57 -14.40
N ILE A 142 3.82 -14.07 -15.42
CA ILE A 142 3.08 -14.89 -16.39
C ILE A 142 3.82 -14.89 -17.73
N ASN A 143 4.31 -16.06 -18.11
CA ASN A 143 4.96 -16.27 -19.41
C ASN A 143 4.24 -17.38 -20.15
N ALA A 144 3.72 -17.10 -21.35
CA ALA A 144 2.97 -18.04 -22.16
C ALA A 144 1.85 -18.80 -21.39
N GLY A 145 1.11 -18.06 -20.54
CA GLY A 145 0.01 -18.59 -19.72
C GLY A 145 0.43 -19.35 -18.48
N LYS A 146 1.73 -19.47 -18.20
CA LYS A 146 2.26 -20.17 -17.02
C LYS A 146 2.68 -19.19 -15.94
N PRO A 147 2.09 -19.27 -14.73
CA PRO A 147 2.50 -18.45 -13.60
C PRO A 147 3.78 -19.01 -12.94
N GLN A 148 4.63 -18.08 -12.52
CA GLN A 148 5.82 -18.35 -11.74
C GLN A 148 5.90 -17.32 -10.63
N VAL A 149 6.20 -17.74 -9.41
CA VAL A 149 6.47 -16.83 -8.30
C VAL A 149 7.88 -16.27 -8.44
N VAL A 150 8.00 -14.95 -8.47
CA VAL A 150 9.28 -14.23 -8.52
C VAL A 150 9.37 -13.27 -7.33
N TYR A 151 10.57 -13.08 -6.82
CA TYR A 151 10.81 -12.30 -5.61
C TYR A 151 11.45 -10.94 -5.93
N ALA A 152 11.01 -9.90 -5.22
CA ALA A 152 11.56 -8.55 -5.37
C ALA A 152 13.05 -8.47 -5.04
N ARG A 153 13.57 -9.37 -4.22
CA ARG A 153 15.01 -9.47 -3.92
C ARG A 153 15.85 -10.00 -5.10
N GLU A 154 15.22 -10.67 -6.04
CA GLU A 154 15.88 -11.31 -7.19
C GLU A 154 15.65 -10.58 -8.51
N VAL A 155 14.53 -9.87 -8.62
CA VAL A 155 14.07 -9.23 -9.84
C VAL A 155 13.68 -7.78 -9.54
N ASP A 156 14.02 -6.87 -10.43
CA ASP A 156 13.61 -5.46 -10.31
C ASP A 156 12.14 -5.28 -10.69
N PHE A 157 11.27 -5.20 -9.71
CA PHE A 157 9.83 -5.05 -9.90
C PHE A 157 9.43 -3.72 -10.57
N SER A 158 10.33 -2.74 -10.60
CA SER A 158 10.07 -1.47 -11.28
C SER A 158 10.14 -1.59 -12.81
N HIS A 159 10.86 -2.58 -13.33
CA HIS A 159 11.14 -2.71 -14.78
C HIS A 159 10.78 -4.08 -15.35
N GLU A 160 10.54 -5.09 -14.49
CA GLU A 160 10.20 -6.43 -14.94
C GLU A 160 8.77 -6.47 -15.51
N PRO A 161 8.56 -6.91 -16.75
CA PRO A 161 7.23 -7.00 -17.35
C PRO A 161 6.46 -8.22 -16.85
N ASN A 162 5.16 -8.21 -17.10
CA ASN A 162 4.25 -9.36 -16.86
C ASN A 162 4.17 -9.82 -15.41
N LEU A 163 4.27 -8.88 -14.47
CA LEU A 163 4.07 -9.12 -13.06
C LEU A 163 2.62 -8.82 -12.65
N TYR A 164 2.08 -9.69 -11.81
CA TYR A 164 0.70 -9.61 -11.32
C TYR A 164 0.65 -9.84 -9.82
N GLY A 165 0.14 -8.86 -9.10
CA GLY A 165 0.01 -8.85 -7.66
C GLY A 165 1.33 -8.62 -6.92
N LEU A 166 1.20 -8.00 -5.76
CA LEU A 166 2.28 -7.85 -4.79
C LEU A 166 1.86 -8.62 -3.53
N PHE A 167 2.55 -9.71 -3.26
CA PHE A 167 2.18 -10.65 -2.20
C PHE A 167 3.22 -10.66 -1.10
N ALA A 168 2.77 -10.77 0.14
CA ALA A 168 3.63 -10.81 1.30
C ALA A 168 4.58 -12.01 1.30
N ASN A 169 4.15 -13.14 0.69
CA ASN A 169 4.90 -14.37 0.60
C ASN A 169 4.34 -15.28 -0.51
N LYS A 170 5.04 -16.35 -0.81
CA LYS A 170 4.64 -17.34 -1.81
C LYS A 170 3.27 -17.96 -1.53
N ARG A 171 2.96 -18.23 -0.26
CA ARG A 171 1.67 -18.81 0.14
C ARG A 171 0.52 -17.89 -0.26
N ALA A 172 0.63 -16.59 -0.01
CA ALA A 172 -0.39 -15.61 -0.39
C ALA A 172 -0.57 -15.55 -1.92
N ALA A 173 0.53 -15.61 -2.68
CA ALA A 173 0.48 -15.65 -4.14
C ALA A 173 -0.26 -16.90 -4.65
N LEU A 174 0.06 -18.08 -4.12
CA LEU A 174 -0.59 -19.33 -4.51
C LEU A 174 -2.05 -19.38 -4.09
N GLN A 175 -2.42 -18.84 -2.94
CA GLN A 175 -3.82 -18.73 -2.50
C GLN A 175 -4.64 -17.85 -3.45
N THR A 176 -4.09 -16.75 -3.91
CA THR A 176 -4.73 -15.88 -4.89
C THR A 176 -4.92 -16.60 -6.21
N LEU A 177 -3.91 -17.33 -6.66
CA LEU A 177 -3.97 -18.13 -7.88
C LEU A 177 -5.04 -19.23 -7.81
N GLN A 178 -5.13 -19.93 -6.68
CA GLN A 178 -6.16 -20.93 -6.43
C GLN A 178 -7.57 -20.33 -6.42
N SER A 179 -7.74 -19.20 -5.73
CA SER A 179 -9.03 -18.51 -5.67
C SER A 179 -9.49 -18.05 -7.05
N LEU A 180 -8.57 -17.54 -7.86
CA LEU A 180 -8.85 -17.13 -9.23
C LEU A 180 -9.23 -18.32 -10.11
N ALA A 181 -8.52 -19.43 -9.96
CA ALA A 181 -8.83 -20.67 -10.68
C ALA A 181 -10.21 -21.21 -10.32
N ASP A 182 -10.59 -21.17 -9.07
CA ASP A 182 -11.90 -21.62 -8.60
C ASP A 182 -13.02 -20.71 -9.12
N GLU A 183 -12.82 -19.42 -9.12
CA GLU A 183 -13.79 -18.42 -9.61
C GLU A 183 -14.00 -18.50 -11.12
N LEU A 184 -12.93 -18.71 -11.88
CA LEU A 184 -12.94 -18.66 -13.34
C LEU A 184 -12.91 -20.02 -14.02
N GLN A 185 -13.06 -21.11 -13.28
CA GLN A 185 -13.00 -22.48 -13.79
C GLN A 185 -11.70 -22.79 -14.55
N LEU A 186 -10.58 -22.30 -14.04
CA LEU A 186 -9.27 -22.56 -14.63
C LEU A 186 -8.75 -23.94 -14.25
N CYS A 187 -7.85 -24.46 -15.07
CA CYS A 187 -7.23 -25.76 -14.86
C CYS A 187 -6.02 -25.65 -13.92
N TYR A 188 -6.04 -26.32 -12.79
CA TYR A 188 -4.91 -26.36 -11.86
C TYR A 188 -3.66 -26.95 -12.49
N GLY A 189 -3.82 -27.94 -13.38
CA GLY A 189 -2.69 -28.54 -14.07
C GLY A 189 -1.97 -27.57 -15.01
N LEU A 190 -2.72 -26.81 -15.82
CA LEU A 190 -2.14 -25.79 -16.68
C LEU A 190 -1.51 -24.64 -15.91
N LEU A 191 -2.00 -24.35 -14.72
CA LEU A 191 -1.45 -23.33 -13.82
C LEU A 191 -0.28 -23.85 -12.98
N GLY A 192 0.06 -25.13 -13.06
CA GLY A 192 1.13 -25.72 -12.28
C GLY A 192 0.80 -25.94 -10.80
N LEU A 193 -0.49 -25.86 -10.41
CA LEU A 193 -0.95 -26.06 -9.03
C LEU A 193 -1.08 -27.54 -8.66
N GLU A 194 -1.19 -28.41 -9.64
CA GLU A 194 -1.20 -29.86 -9.47
C GLU A 194 -0.54 -30.58 -10.66
N ALA A 195 -0.08 -31.80 -10.43
CA ALA A 195 0.44 -32.65 -11.50
C ALA A 195 -0.70 -33.06 -12.44
N THR A 196 -0.42 -33.08 -13.75
CA THR A 196 -1.37 -33.50 -14.78
C THR A 196 -0.83 -34.71 -15.53
N THR A 197 -1.75 -35.59 -15.93
CA THR A 197 -1.46 -36.64 -16.90
C THR A 197 -1.90 -36.14 -18.28
N ARG A 198 -1.00 -36.19 -19.26
CA ARG A 198 -1.25 -35.72 -20.62
C ARG A 198 -2.49 -36.40 -21.21
N GLY A 199 -3.42 -35.59 -21.72
CA GLY A 199 -4.65 -36.09 -22.38
C GLY A 199 -5.75 -36.54 -21.43
N ARG A 200 -5.57 -36.47 -20.12
CA ARG A 200 -6.60 -36.77 -19.13
C ARG A 200 -7.20 -35.51 -18.53
N ALA A 201 -8.53 -35.55 -18.33
CA ALA A 201 -9.23 -34.54 -17.55
C ALA A 201 -8.73 -34.51 -16.11
N CYS A 202 -8.51 -33.32 -15.55
CA CYS A 202 -8.22 -33.17 -14.14
C CYS A 202 -9.46 -33.50 -13.29
N PHE A 203 -9.26 -33.85 -12.01
CA PHE A 203 -10.35 -34.16 -11.09
C PHE A 203 -11.40 -33.04 -11.00
N ARG A 204 -10.95 -31.79 -11.03
CA ARG A 204 -11.83 -30.61 -10.98
C ARG A 204 -12.73 -30.46 -12.20
N SER A 205 -12.34 -31.00 -13.36
CA SER A 205 -13.20 -31.05 -14.56
C SER A 205 -14.44 -31.89 -14.31
N ALA A 206 -14.31 -33.03 -13.62
CA ALA A 206 -15.44 -33.86 -13.24
C ALA A 206 -16.39 -33.15 -12.26
N LEU A 207 -15.87 -32.26 -11.42
CA LEU A 207 -16.63 -31.43 -10.48
C LEU A 207 -17.19 -30.15 -11.11
N LYS A 208 -17.02 -29.94 -12.42
CA LYS A 208 -17.39 -28.71 -13.15
C LYS A 208 -16.71 -27.44 -12.63
N ARG A 209 -15.54 -27.57 -12.00
CA ARG A 209 -14.70 -26.48 -11.50
C ARG A 209 -13.55 -26.13 -12.43
N CYS A 210 -13.34 -26.92 -13.47
CA CYS A 210 -12.41 -26.69 -14.56
C CYS A 210 -13.19 -26.80 -15.87
N ALA A 211 -13.04 -25.83 -16.75
CA ALA A 211 -13.72 -25.82 -18.05
C ALA A 211 -13.17 -26.86 -19.04
N GLY A 212 -12.11 -27.58 -18.66
CA GLY A 212 -11.61 -28.73 -19.39
C GLY A 212 -10.52 -28.42 -20.42
N ALA A 213 -9.74 -27.37 -20.22
CA ALA A 213 -8.58 -27.09 -21.07
C ALA A 213 -7.53 -28.22 -21.01
N CYS A 214 -7.46 -28.94 -19.90
CA CYS A 214 -6.59 -30.10 -19.71
C CYS A 214 -6.92 -31.29 -20.61
N CYS A 215 -8.16 -31.42 -21.07
CA CYS A 215 -8.65 -32.55 -21.88
C CYS A 215 -9.27 -32.13 -23.23
N GLY A 216 -9.06 -30.91 -23.66
CA GLY A 216 -9.50 -30.41 -24.96
C GLY A 216 -10.96 -29.95 -25.03
N LYS A 217 -11.69 -29.86 -23.91
CA LYS A 217 -13.06 -29.33 -23.88
C LYS A 217 -13.10 -27.83 -24.18
N GLU A 218 -12.03 -27.13 -23.85
CA GLU A 218 -11.76 -25.78 -24.33
C GLU A 218 -10.32 -25.68 -24.83
N SER A 219 -10.02 -24.67 -25.66
CA SER A 219 -8.65 -24.44 -26.11
C SER A 219 -7.77 -23.87 -25.01
N VAL A 220 -6.47 -24.10 -25.09
CA VAL A 220 -5.49 -23.48 -24.18
C VAL A 220 -5.53 -21.95 -24.32
N GLU A 221 -5.78 -21.43 -25.51
CA GLU A 221 -5.90 -20.00 -25.80
C GLU A 221 -7.09 -19.37 -25.09
N GLU A 222 -8.25 -20.05 -25.08
CA GLU A 222 -9.43 -19.57 -24.35
C GLU A 222 -9.20 -19.56 -22.83
N HIS A 223 -8.56 -20.61 -22.31
CA HIS A 223 -8.15 -20.70 -20.91
C HIS A 223 -7.19 -19.56 -20.55
N HIS A 224 -6.17 -19.35 -21.38
CA HIS A 224 -5.18 -18.29 -21.17
C HIS A 224 -5.83 -16.91 -21.21
N ALA A 225 -6.69 -16.64 -22.17
CA ALA A 225 -7.39 -15.34 -22.25
C ALA A 225 -8.24 -15.06 -21.02
N ARG A 226 -8.94 -16.06 -20.51
CA ARG A 226 -9.75 -15.94 -19.28
C ARG A 226 -8.88 -15.72 -18.04
N PHE A 227 -7.76 -16.42 -17.96
CA PHE A 227 -6.78 -16.24 -16.89
C PHE A 227 -6.20 -14.81 -16.89
N MET A 228 -5.74 -14.32 -18.03
CA MET A 228 -5.19 -12.98 -18.15
C MET A 228 -6.22 -11.89 -17.87
N ALA A 229 -7.48 -12.09 -18.29
CA ALA A 229 -8.55 -11.16 -17.95
C ALA A 229 -8.81 -11.08 -16.44
N GLY A 230 -8.72 -12.21 -15.75
CA GLY A 230 -8.84 -12.27 -14.28
C GLY A 230 -7.68 -11.59 -13.53
N LEU A 231 -6.49 -11.59 -14.11
CA LEU A 231 -5.29 -10.96 -13.54
C LEU A 231 -5.16 -9.46 -13.83
N ALA A 232 -5.92 -8.92 -14.79
CA ALA A 232 -5.72 -7.56 -15.28
C ALA A 232 -5.82 -6.50 -14.18
N SER A 233 -6.69 -6.70 -13.19
CA SER A 233 -6.89 -5.77 -12.07
C SER A 233 -5.72 -5.70 -11.08
N ILE A 234 -4.84 -6.69 -11.08
CA ILE A 234 -3.69 -6.76 -10.17
C ILE A 234 -2.35 -6.65 -10.89
N SER A 235 -2.37 -6.23 -12.16
CA SER A 235 -1.15 -5.97 -12.92
C SER A 235 -0.23 -4.98 -12.19
N VAL A 236 1.05 -5.32 -12.10
CA VAL A 236 2.07 -4.43 -11.55
C VAL A 236 2.61 -3.57 -12.69
N ASN A 237 2.43 -2.27 -12.56
CA ASN A 237 2.86 -1.32 -13.58
C ASN A 237 4.37 -1.10 -13.53
N CYS A 238 5.05 -1.22 -14.66
CA CYS A 238 6.43 -0.80 -14.78
C CYS A 238 6.55 0.73 -14.59
N TRP A 239 7.70 1.18 -14.10
CA TRP A 239 8.01 2.60 -14.03
C TRP A 239 8.05 3.18 -15.44
N PRO A 240 7.16 4.15 -15.77
CA PRO A 240 6.98 4.57 -17.15
C PRO A 240 8.01 5.60 -17.65
N TRP A 241 8.89 6.10 -16.75
CA TRP A 241 9.90 7.10 -17.10
C TRP A 241 11.30 6.51 -17.05
N GLU A 242 12.24 7.15 -17.77
CA GLU A 242 13.64 6.71 -17.78
C GLU A 242 14.35 6.99 -16.44
N GLY A 243 13.96 8.04 -15.73
CA GLY A 243 14.54 8.45 -14.48
C GLY A 243 13.49 8.99 -13.52
N ALA A 244 13.91 9.89 -12.65
CA ALA A 244 13.04 10.48 -11.64
C ALA A 244 12.05 11.48 -12.21
N VAL A 245 10.92 11.62 -11.52
CA VAL A 245 9.93 12.67 -11.76
C VAL A 245 9.64 13.43 -10.47
N ALA A 246 9.14 14.65 -10.60
CA ALA A 246 8.57 15.42 -9.51
C ALA A 246 7.05 15.47 -9.68
N LEU A 247 6.32 15.15 -8.63
CA LEU A 247 4.89 15.31 -8.54
C LEU A 247 4.58 16.53 -7.69
N LYS A 248 3.88 17.50 -8.25
CA LYS A 248 3.56 18.76 -7.56
C LYS A 248 2.27 18.61 -6.76
N GLU A 249 2.36 18.90 -5.47
CA GLU A 249 1.21 18.98 -4.57
C GLU A 249 1.14 20.38 -3.94
N THR A 250 -0.04 20.99 -4.00
CA THR A 250 -0.23 22.38 -3.55
C THR A 250 -1.45 22.49 -2.65
N ARG A 251 -1.35 23.40 -1.69
CA ARG A 251 -2.43 23.81 -0.80
C ARG A 251 -2.15 25.22 -0.28
N ASP A 252 -3.07 26.13 -0.47
CA ASP A 252 -3.07 27.47 0.16
C ASP A 252 -1.70 28.16 0.22
N GLY A 253 -1.00 28.23 -0.92
CA GLY A 253 0.32 28.83 -1.03
C GLY A 253 1.50 27.94 -0.62
N MET A 254 1.24 26.74 -0.10
CA MET A 254 2.27 25.73 0.14
C MET A 254 2.40 24.82 -1.10
N THR A 255 3.62 24.68 -1.60
CA THR A 255 3.93 23.78 -2.71
C THR A 255 5.02 22.82 -2.30
N HIS A 256 4.77 21.52 -2.47
CA HIS A 256 5.76 20.47 -2.34
C HIS A 256 5.91 19.72 -3.65
N TYR A 257 7.15 19.47 -4.03
CA TYR A 257 7.49 18.57 -5.13
C TYR A 257 7.96 17.24 -4.56
N HIS A 258 7.17 16.21 -4.78
CA HIS A 258 7.53 14.83 -4.40
C HIS A 258 8.46 14.26 -5.46
N ILE A 259 9.66 13.91 -5.07
CA ILE A 259 10.67 13.35 -5.96
C ILE A 259 10.62 11.83 -5.89
N ILE A 260 10.37 11.21 -7.03
CA ILE A 260 10.06 9.78 -7.13
C ILE A 260 10.87 9.17 -8.26
N ARG A 261 11.46 8.00 -8.01
CA ARG A 261 12.13 7.18 -9.02
C ARG A 261 11.86 5.70 -8.75
N ASN A 262 11.44 4.97 -9.77
CA ASN A 262 11.18 3.53 -9.67
C ASN A 262 10.19 3.18 -8.56
N TRP A 263 9.12 3.97 -8.41
CA TRP A 263 8.10 3.86 -7.37
C TRP A 263 8.59 4.14 -5.95
N LEU A 264 9.83 4.58 -5.79
CA LEU A 264 10.40 4.97 -4.51
C LEU A 264 10.31 6.49 -4.32
N TRP A 265 9.64 6.91 -3.26
CA TRP A 265 9.60 8.30 -2.86
C TRP A 265 10.94 8.68 -2.21
N LEU A 266 11.67 9.58 -2.85
CA LEU A 266 12.99 10.04 -2.37
C LEU A 266 12.88 11.16 -1.35
N GLY A 267 11.79 11.88 -1.35
CA GLY A 267 11.52 13.00 -0.45
C GLY A 267 10.67 14.08 -1.10
N ALA A 268 10.36 15.12 -0.34
CA ALA A 268 9.67 16.30 -0.81
C ALA A 268 10.56 17.53 -0.67
N VAL A 269 10.51 18.42 -1.65
CA VAL A 269 11.22 19.70 -1.66
C VAL A 269 10.26 20.82 -2.01
N GLU A 270 10.53 22.03 -1.50
CA GLU A 270 9.75 23.23 -1.84
C GLU A 270 10.18 23.85 -3.16
N ASN A 271 11.43 23.63 -3.54
CA ASN A 271 12.03 24.12 -4.77
C ASN A 271 12.67 22.94 -5.54
N LEU A 272 12.40 22.86 -6.85
CA LEU A 272 12.95 21.81 -7.70
C LEU A 272 14.49 21.81 -7.75
N ASP A 273 15.14 22.93 -7.54
CA ASP A 273 16.61 22.98 -7.50
C ASP A 273 17.20 22.11 -6.38
N ASP A 274 16.44 21.89 -5.30
CA ASP A 274 16.85 21.06 -4.18
C ASP A 274 16.68 19.55 -4.43
N ALA A 275 16.07 19.18 -5.55
CA ALA A 275 15.85 17.77 -5.91
C ALA A 275 17.15 17.01 -6.18
N THR A 276 18.21 17.69 -6.61
CA THR A 276 19.48 17.08 -7.01
C THR A 276 20.09 16.24 -5.89
N ALA A 277 20.01 16.70 -4.64
CA ALA A 277 20.52 15.96 -3.48
C ALA A 277 19.76 14.66 -3.25
N LEU A 278 18.44 14.67 -3.48
CA LEU A 278 17.59 13.48 -3.33
C LEU A 278 17.85 12.43 -4.42
N LEU A 279 18.25 12.84 -5.62
CA LEU A 279 18.54 11.93 -6.73
C LEU A 279 19.77 11.05 -6.50
N ARG A 280 20.57 11.33 -5.49
CA ARG A 280 21.70 10.51 -5.06
C ARG A 280 21.30 9.33 -4.17
N THR A 281 20.04 9.25 -3.76
CA THR A 281 19.53 8.15 -2.94
C THR A 281 19.61 6.83 -3.70
N PRO A 282 20.10 5.75 -3.07
CA PRO A 282 20.14 4.42 -3.71
C PRO A 282 18.75 3.96 -4.16
N ALA A 283 18.71 3.29 -5.29
CA ALA A 283 17.48 2.73 -5.83
C ALA A 283 17.03 1.49 -5.05
N GLY A 284 15.75 1.24 -5.04
CA GLY A 284 15.12 0.03 -4.52
C GLY A 284 13.62 0.10 -4.74
N PHE A 285 12.99 -1.06 -4.95
CA PHE A 285 11.53 -1.13 -5.05
C PHE A 285 10.92 -1.07 -3.65
N ASP A 286 10.05 -0.10 -3.44
CA ASP A 286 9.28 0.04 -2.20
C ASP A 286 7.81 -0.28 -2.46
N GLN A 287 7.33 -1.35 -1.83
CA GLN A 287 5.94 -1.78 -1.96
C GLN A 287 4.96 -0.70 -1.48
N ASP A 288 5.24 -0.05 -0.36
CA ASP A 288 4.38 1.00 0.18
C ASP A 288 4.35 2.20 -0.74
N GLY A 289 5.51 2.61 -1.24
CA GLY A 289 5.62 3.68 -2.24
C GLY A 289 4.84 3.36 -3.51
N TYR A 290 4.98 2.16 -4.06
CA TYR A 290 4.21 1.71 -5.22
C TYR A 290 2.71 1.82 -5.00
N LYS A 291 2.20 1.28 -3.88
CA LYS A 291 0.77 1.30 -3.55
C LYS A 291 0.21 2.70 -3.38
N ILE A 292 0.99 3.60 -2.79
CA ILE A 292 0.59 4.99 -2.59
C ILE A 292 0.64 5.79 -3.90
N LEU A 293 1.68 5.59 -4.70
CA LEU A 293 2.02 6.45 -5.84
C LEU A 293 1.42 6.00 -7.17
N CYS A 294 1.05 4.73 -7.30
CA CYS A 294 0.59 4.18 -8.57
C CYS A 294 -0.59 4.99 -9.15
N LYS A 295 -1.64 5.20 -8.38
CA LYS A 295 -2.80 5.96 -8.82
C LYS A 295 -2.49 7.45 -9.05
N PRO A 296 -1.86 8.18 -8.13
CA PRO A 296 -1.52 9.59 -8.36
C PRO A 296 -0.64 9.83 -9.59
N LEU A 297 0.30 8.94 -9.87
CA LEU A 297 1.20 9.10 -11.02
C LEU A 297 0.57 8.70 -12.36
N LEU A 298 -0.35 7.74 -12.38
CA LEU A 298 -0.90 7.17 -13.61
C LEU A 298 -2.25 7.75 -14.03
N THR A 299 -2.96 8.48 -13.14
CA THR A 299 -4.31 8.99 -13.44
C THR A 299 -4.37 10.42 -13.96
N GLY A 300 -3.26 11.13 -14.04
CA GLY A 300 -3.22 12.51 -14.51
C GLY A 300 -3.80 13.55 -13.54
N LYS A 301 -4.06 13.18 -12.29
CA LYS A 301 -4.61 14.08 -11.26
C LYS A 301 -3.63 15.18 -10.84
N TYR A 302 -2.33 14.91 -10.89
CA TYR A 302 -1.28 15.80 -10.46
C TYR A 302 -0.41 16.23 -11.64
N GLU A 303 0.17 17.43 -11.52
CA GLU A 303 1.23 17.86 -12.43
C GLU A 303 2.50 17.05 -12.17
N ILE A 304 3.03 16.43 -13.22
CA ILE A 304 4.24 15.61 -13.17
C ILE A 304 5.31 16.25 -14.05
N ILE A 305 6.48 16.45 -13.47
CA ILE A 305 7.63 17.07 -14.13
C ILE A 305 8.73 16.02 -14.24
N VAL A 306 9.14 15.72 -15.48
CA VAL A 306 10.27 14.84 -15.72
C VAL A 306 11.56 15.56 -15.36
N LEU A 307 12.38 14.94 -14.53
CA LEU A 307 13.63 15.51 -14.05
C LEU A 307 14.82 15.04 -14.89
N ASN A 308 15.86 15.87 -14.93
CA ASN A 308 17.16 15.45 -15.43
C ASN A 308 17.85 14.62 -14.33
N ASP A 309 17.79 13.30 -14.50
CA ASP A 309 18.27 12.34 -13.51
C ASP A 309 19.57 11.69 -14.00
N PRO A 310 20.70 11.86 -13.31
CA PRO A 310 21.96 11.24 -13.71
C PRO A 310 21.92 9.70 -13.66
N ALA A 311 20.96 9.11 -12.91
CA ALA A 311 20.75 7.66 -12.85
C ALA A 311 19.70 7.18 -13.86
N ALA A 312 19.19 8.03 -14.78
CA ALA A 312 18.29 7.64 -15.84
C ALA A 312 18.95 6.61 -16.78
N ARG A 313 18.16 5.59 -17.17
CA ARG A 313 18.60 4.53 -18.10
C ARG A 313 18.32 4.89 -19.55
#